data_924d9df5574838e6435ef2683edfc414
#
_entry.id   924d9df5574838e6435ef2683edfc414
#
_cell.length_a   1.000
_cell.length_b   1.000
_cell.length_c   1.000
_cell.angle_alpha   90.00
_cell.angle_beta   90.00
_cell.angle_gamma   90.00
#
_symmetry.space_group_name_H-M   'P 1'
#
loop_
_entity.id
_entity.type
_entity.pdbx_description
1 polymer ?
#
loop_
_entity_poly.entity_id
_entity_poly.type
_entity_poly.pdbx_seq_one_letter_code
_entity_poly.pdbx_strand_id
1 'polypeptide(L)'
;MTGRVEGKVAFITGAARGQGRSHAIRLAQEGADIIAVDICAQVDSVPYPMATPDDLAQTVKEVEALDRRIVAVQADVRDFGALKAALDKGVAQLGRLDIVSANAGIASYGPAGELAEQTWRDMIDINLTGDWHAAKAAIPHLIAGGRGGSIIITSSDAGLKAYQNAAHYVAAKHGVVGLMRTLALELAPHMIRVNSLHPTQVNTDMVMNEPTFRLFMPGTEHPTVEDFRPVSQALNALPIPWVEPVDISNALLFLASDEARYITGVTLPVDAGAAIK
;
A
#
# COMPACT_ATOMS: atom_id res chain seq x y z
N MET A 1 -16.02 -12.40 -20.72
CA MET A 1 -14.62 -11.93 -20.90
C MET A 1 -13.83 -12.46 -19.72
N THR A 2 -12.67 -13.04 -19.94
CA THR A 2 -11.75 -13.43 -18.86
C THR A 2 -11.26 -12.17 -18.15
N GLY A 3 -11.10 -12.23 -16.81
CA GLY A 3 -10.60 -11.10 -16.01
C GLY A 3 -9.16 -10.70 -16.39
N ARG A 4 -8.79 -9.45 -16.15
CA ARG A 4 -7.48 -8.86 -16.54
C ARG A 4 -6.29 -9.53 -15.84
N VAL A 5 -6.52 -10.21 -14.70
CA VAL A 5 -5.53 -10.97 -13.92
C VAL A 5 -6.02 -12.38 -13.61
N GLU A 6 -6.85 -12.95 -14.49
CA GLU A 6 -7.43 -14.29 -14.35
C GLU A 6 -6.35 -15.35 -14.11
N GLY A 7 -6.54 -16.18 -13.06
CA GLY A 7 -5.63 -17.25 -12.68
C GLY A 7 -4.28 -16.80 -12.12
N LYS A 8 -4.07 -15.50 -11.89
CA LYS A 8 -2.90 -14.97 -11.17
C LYS A 8 -3.11 -15.06 -9.66
N VAL A 9 -2.01 -15.00 -8.90
CA VAL A 9 -2.01 -14.94 -7.44
C VAL A 9 -1.33 -13.64 -7.01
N ALA A 10 -2.01 -12.87 -6.16
CA ALA A 10 -1.55 -11.60 -5.64
C ALA A 10 -1.24 -11.68 -4.13
N PHE A 11 -0.04 -11.25 -3.74
CA PHE A 11 0.36 -11.05 -2.35
C PHE A 11 0.18 -9.58 -1.98
N ILE A 12 -0.56 -9.30 -0.89
CA ILE A 12 -0.93 -7.96 -0.45
C ILE A 12 -0.60 -7.80 1.02
N THR A 13 0.19 -6.79 1.38
CA THR A 13 0.43 -6.38 2.78
C THR A 13 -0.48 -5.22 3.18
N GLY A 14 -0.87 -5.15 4.46
CA GLY A 14 -1.85 -4.18 4.94
C GLY A 14 -3.25 -4.45 4.37
N ALA A 15 -3.63 -5.74 4.27
CA ALA A 15 -4.79 -6.19 3.52
C ALA A 15 -6.11 -6.17 4.31
N ALA A 16 -6.08 -5.87 5.62
CA ALA A 16 -7.26 -5.99 6.46
C ALA A 16 -8.30 -4.90 6.20
N ARG A 17 -7.90 -3.70 5.74
CA ARG A 17 -8.81 -2.57 5.50
C ARG A 17 -8.27 -1.58 4.46
N GLY A 18 -9.01 -0.50 4.22
CA GLY A 18 -8.57 0.63 3.40
C GLY A 18 -8.14 0.23 2.00
N GLN A 19 -6.99 0.74 1.55
CA GLN A 19 -6.48 0.45 0.21
C GLN A 19 -6.19 -1.04 0.02
N GLY A 20 -5.57 -1.72 1.00
CA GLY A 20 -5.21 -3.13 0.88
C GLY A 20 -6.42 -4.06 0.70
N ARG A 21 -7.51 -3.86 1.46
CA ARG A 21 -8.78 -4.56 1.23
C ARG A 21 -9.34 -4.26 -0.16
N SER A 22 -9.36 -3.00 -0.56
CA SER A 22 -9.81 -2.59 -1.89
C SER A 22 -8.99 -3.23 -3.01
N HIS A 23 -7.67 -3.37 -2.84
CA HIS A 23 -6.80 -4.07 -3.78
C HIS A 23 -7.15 -5.55 -3.89
N ALA A 24 -7.36 -6.22 -2.74
CA ALA A 24 -7.74 -7.63 -2.70
C ALA A 24 -9.06 -7.87 -3.46
N ILE A 25 -10.08 -7.08 -3.17
CA ILE A 25 -11.39 -7.17 -3.83
C ILE A 25 -11.26 -6.88 -5.33
N ARG A 26 -10.56 -5.79 -5.70
CA ARG A 26 -10.46 -5.39 -7.11
C ARG A 26 -9.71 -6.40 -7.97
N LEU A 27 -8.63 -7.00 -7.43
CA LEU A 27 -7.90 -8.06 -8.12
C LEU A 27 -8.73 -9.36 -8.19
N ALA A 28 -9.46 -9.69 -7.12
CA ALA A 28 -10.37 -10.85 -7.09
C ALA A 28 -11.50 -10.73 -8.12
N GLN A 29 -12.10 -9.55 -8.28
CA GLN A 29 -13.10 -9.25 -9.33
C GLN A 29 -12.58 -9.53 -10.74
N GLU A 30 -11.28 -9.44 -10.94
CA GLU A 30 -10.60 -9.67 -12.22
C GLU A 30 -9.90 -11.05 -12.28
N GLY A 31 -10.26 -11.94 -11.36
CA GLY A 31 -9.91 -13.37 -11.42
C GLY A 31 -8.65 -13.78 -10.68
N ALA A 32 -8.04 -12.92 -9.86
CA ALA A 32 -6.90 -13.30 -9.04
C ALA A 32 -7.31 -14.00 -7.74
N ASP A 33 -6.49 -14.96 -7.30
CA ASP A 33 -6.49 -15.45 -5.92
C ASP A 33 -5.57 -14.61 -5.05
N ILE A 34 -5.81 -14.54 -3.73
CA ILE A 34 -5.20 -13.56 -2.84
C ILE A 34 -4.40 -14.24 -1.71
N ILE A 35 -3.19 -13.73 -1.44
CA ILE A 35 -2.44 -13.93 -0.21
C ILE A 35 -2.48 -12.61 0.54
N ALA A 36 -3.21 -12.56 1.66
CA ALA A 36 -3.45 -11.35 2.44
C ALA A 36 -2.67 -11.39 3.75
N VAL A 37 -1.89 -10.34 4.03
CA VAL A 37 -1.16 -10.20 5.30
C VAL A 37 -1.47 -8.84 5.91
N ASP A 38 -1.71 -8.85 7.22
CA ASP A 38 -1.88 -7.64 8.02
C ASP A 38 -1.38 -7.88 9.45
N ILE A 39 -0.93 -6.84 10.13
CA ILE A 39 -0.51 -6.93 11.54
C ILE A 39 -1.70 -7.18 12.46
N CYS A 40 -2.88 -6.65 12.14
CA CYS A 40 -4.11 -6.74 12.94
C CYS A 40 -3.88 -6.41 14.43
N ALA A 41 -3.07 -5.41 14.69
CA ALA A 41 -2.72 -4.95 16.04
C ALA A 41 -2.35 -3.47 16.02
N GLN A 42 -2.50 -2.80 17.17
CA GLN A 42 -2.11 -1.40 17.35
C GLN A 42 -0.57 -1.28 17.41
N VAL A 43 -0.04 -0.25 16.77
CA VAL A 43 1.34 0.26 16.96
C VAL A 43 1.25 1.53 17.78
N ASP A 44 1.95 1.63 18.90
CA ASP A 44 1.79 2.70 19.89
C ASP A 44 2.08 4.11 19.32
N SER A 45 2.97 4.20 18.32
CA SER A 45 3.30 5.46 17.67
C SER A 45 2.25 5.95 16.65
N VAL A 46 1.21 5.14 16.37
CA VAL A 46 0.13 5.46 15.42
C VAL A 46 -1.04 6.10 16.17
N PRO A 47 -1.41 7.35 15.85
CA PRO A 47 -2.37 8.12 16.63
C PRO A 47 -3.85 7.86 16.28
N TYR A 48 -4.14 6.83 15.49
CA TYR A 48 -5.50 6.42 15.11
C TYR A 48 -5.66 4.90 15.27
N PRO A 49 -6.90 4.38 15.45
CA PRO A 49 -7.13 2.95 15.56
C PRO A 49 -6.63 2.19 14.34
N MET A 50 -5.87 1.13 14.53
CA MET A 50 -5.38 0.25 13.47
C MET A 50 -6.35 -0.91 13.21
N ALA A 51 -6.07 -1.71 12.17
CA ALA A 51 -6.88 -2.85 11.78
C ALA A 51 -6.89 -3.93 12.87
N THR A 52 -8.00 -4.67 12.92
CA THR A 52 -8.26 -5.78 13.83
C THR A 52 -8.28 -7.12 13.09
N PRO A 53 -8.25 -8.26 13.79
CA PRO A 53 -8.48 -9.56 13.16
C PRO A 53 -9.85 -9.67 12.46
N ASP A 54 -10.89 -9.01 12.99
CA ASP A 54 -12.21 -8.97 12.35
C ASP A 54 -12.19 -8.21 11.02
N ASP A 55 -11.37 -7.18 10.90
CA ASP A 55 -11.17 -6.47 9.63
C ASP A 55 -10.55 -7.39 8.57
N LEU A 56 -9.56 -8.21 8.95
CA LEU A 56 -8.95 -9.18 8.04
C LEU A 56 -9.94 -10.28 7.66
N ALA A 57 -10.74 -10.77 8.63
CA ALA A 57 -11.80 -11.74 8.37
C ALA A 57 -12.88 -11.17 7.43
N GLN A 58 -13.18 -9.88 7.50
CA GLN A 58 -14.09 -9.22 6.56
C GLN A 58 -13.50 -9.21 5.13
N THR A 59 -12.21 -8.93 4.97
CA THR A 59 -11.54 -9.02 3.65
C THR A 59 -11.63 -10.44 3.08
N VAL A 60 -11.46 -11.47 3.91
CA VAL A 60 -11.61 -12.88 3.50
C VAL A 60 -13.02 -13.12 2.94
N LYS A 61 -14.06 -12.74 3.69
CA LYS A 61 -15.47 -12.93 3.26
C LYS A 61 -15.77 -12.24 1.92
N GLU A 62 -15.23 -11.02 1.72
CA GLU A 62 -15.48 -10.24 0.50
C GLU A 62 -14.79 -10.84 -0.72
N VAL A 63 -13.58 -11.41 -0.56
CA VAL A 63 -12.89 -12.12 -1.64
C VAL A 63 -13.55 -13.46 -1.97
N GLU A 64 -13.92 -14.24 -0.94
CA GLU A 64 -14.63 -15.52 -1.12
C GLU A 64 -16.00 -15.35 -1.78
N ALA A 65 -16.70 -14.24 -1.50
CA ALA A 65 -17.98 -13.90 -2.14
C ALA A 65 -17.86 -13.65 -3.66
N LEU A 66 -16.62 -13.48 -4.17
CA LEU A 66 -16.30 -13.38 -5.59
C LEU A 66 -15.84 -14.71 -6.22
N ASP A 67 -16.05 -15.84 -5.52
CA ASP A 67 -15.59 -17.17 -5.93
C ASP A 67 -14.07 -17.25 -6.14
N ARG A 68 -13.29 -16.46 -5.34
CA ARG A 68 -11.82 -16.49 -5.37
C ARG A 68 -11.27 -17.04 -4.06
N ARG A 69 -10.10 -17.70 -4.16
CA ARG A 69 -9.41 -18.23 -2.98
C ARG A 69 -8.60 -17.13 -2.31
N ILE A 70 -8.60 -17.15 -0.98
CA ILE A 70 -7.77 -16.26 -0.19
C ILE A 70 -7.06 -17.01 0.93
N VAL A 71 -5.77 -16.75 1.13
CA VAL A 71 -5.00 -17.21 2.29
C VAL A 71 -4.64 -15.99 3.10
N ALA A 72 -5.31 -15.79 4.22
CA ALA A 72 -5.08 -14.67 5.12
C ALA A 72 -4.21 -15.11 6.31
N VAL A 73 -3.21 -14.28 6.65
CA VAL A 73 -2.27 -14.53 7.76
C VAL A 73 -2.01 -13.23 8.51
N GLN A 74 -2.10 -13.28 9.83
CA GLN A 74 -1.65 -12.18 10.68
C GLN A 74 -0.13 -12.21 10.78
N ALA A 75 0.55 -11.15 10.31
CA ALA A 75 2.00 -10.96 10.45
C ALA A 75 2.37 -9.48 10.34
N ASP A 76 3.44 -9.11 11.04
CA ASP A 76 4.02 -7.77 11.00
C ASP A 76 5.07 -7.70 9.89
N VAL A 77 5.01 -6.70 9.03
CA VAL A 77 5.99 -6.49 7.95
C VAL A 77 7.40 -6.17 8.46
N ARG A 78 7.54 -5.75 9.72
CA ARG A 78 8.83 -5.56 10.39
C ARG A 78 9.54 -6.89 10.68
N ASP A 79 8.78 -7.96 10.91
CA ASP A 79 9.31 -9.31 11.10
C ASP A 79 9.41 -10.05 9.76
N PHE A 80 10.60 -10.03 9.17
CA PHE A 80 10.86 -10.70 7.90
C PHE A 80 10.59 -12.21 7.95
N GLY A 81 10.88 -12.87 9.08
CA GLY A 81 10.66 -14.31 9.23
C GLY A 81 9.16 -14.65 9.18
N ALA A 82 8.34 -13.94 9.95
CA ALA A 82 6.89 -14.12 9.98
C ALA A 82 6.26 -13.78 8.63
N LEU A 83 6.68 -12.66 8.01
CA LEU A 83 6.17 -12.24 6.69
C LEU A 83 6.49 -13.27 5.60
N LYS A 84 7.74 -13.75 5.57
CA LYS A 84 8.16 -14.79 4.62
C LYS A 84 7.39 -16.09 4.81
N ALA A 85 7.22 -16.53 6.05
CA ALA A 85 6.45 -17.76 6.35
C ALA A 85 4.98 -17.63 5.92
N ALA A 86 4.37 -16.45 6.10
CA ALA A 86 3.01 -16.16 5.65
C ALA A 86 2.90 -16.25 4.12
N LEU A 87 3.83 -15.66 3.39
CA LEU A 87 3.89 -15.73 1.94
C LEU A 87 4.13 -17.17 1.44
N ASP A 88 5.11 -17.89 2.03
CA ASP A 88 5.42 -19.28 1.65
C ASP A 88 4.20 -20.19 1.83
N LYS A 89 3.45 -20.02 2.94
CA LYS A 89 2.18 -20.71 3.18
C LYS A 89 1.15 -20.43 2.09
N GLY A 90 1.00 -19.15 1.72
CA GLY A 90 0.07 -18.74 0.67
C GLY A 90 0.44 -19.33 -0.69
N VAL A 91 1.72 -19.25 -1.07
CA VAL A 91 2.22 -19.83 -2.33
C VAL A 91 2.05 -21.34 -2.35
N ALA A 92 2.32 -22.04 -1.24
CA ALA A 92 2.13 -23.49 -1.16
C ALA A 92 0.66 -23.89 -1.37
N GLN A 93 -0.30 -23.10 -0.89
CA GLN A 93 -1.74 -23.39 -1.01
C GLN A 93 -2.33 -22.97 -2.36
N LEU A 94 -1.86 -21.84 -2.93
CA LEU A 94 -2.40 -21.28 -4.17
C LEU A 94 -1.59 -21.70 -5.43
N GLY A 95 -0.38 -22.23 -5.23
CA GLY A 95 0.44 -22.86 -6.27
C GLY A 95 1.35 -21.93 -7.07
N ARG A 96 1.26 -20.59 -6.87
CA ARG A 96 2.04 -19.59 -7.62
C ARG A 96 2.07 -18.23 -6.94
N LEU A 97 2.91 -17.34 -7.45
CA LEU A 97 2.90 -15.91 -7.16
C LEU A 97 3.14 -15.14 -8.47
N ASP A 98 2.40 -14.06 -8.71
CA ASP A 98 2.50 -13.25 -9.92
C ASP A 98 2.50 -11.74 -9.64
N ILE A 99 1.79 -11.32 -8.60
CA ILE A 99 1.57 -9.91 -8.25
C ILE A 99 1.94 -9.70 -6.79
N VAL A 100 2.62 -8.59 -6.51
CA VAL A 100 2.94 -8.13 -5.16
C VAL A 100 2.43 -6.70 -4.99
N SER A 101 1.62 -6.47 -3.99
CA SER A 101 1.24 -5.14 -3.51
C SER A 101 1.86 -4.93 -2.13
N ALA A 102 3.04 -4.31 -2.08
CA ALA A 102 3.65 -3.82 -0.85
C ALA A 102 2.94 -2.51 -0.48
N ASN A 103 1.93 -2.64 0.40
CA ASN A 103 0.98 -1.57 0.69
C ASN A 103 0.86 -1.25 2.19
N ALA A 104 1.32 -2.13 3.08
CA ALA A 104 1.30 -1.87 4.51
C ALA A 104 2.01 -0.55 4.84
N GLY A 105 1.36 0.31 5.62
CA GLY A 105 1.92 1.60 6.00
C GLY A 105 1.15 2.24 7.14
N ILE A 106 1.83 3.17 7.80
CA ILE A 106 1.30 4.00 8.88
C ILE A 106 1.53 5.48 8.58
N ALA A 107 0.82 6.35 9.29
CA ALA A 107 1.05 7.78 9.29
C ALA A 107 1.07 8.31 10.73
N SER A 108 1.97 9.23 11.00
CA SER A 108 2.01 10.05 12.21
C SER A 108 2.68 11.38 11.86
N TYR A 109 2.55 12.37 12.71
CA TYR A 109 2.95 13.73 12.39
C TYR A 109 3.59 14.41 13.60
N GLY A 110 4.55 15.30 13.33
CA GLY A 110 5.22 16.11 14.34
C GLY A 110 6.42 16.87 13.77
N PRO A 111 6.83 17.98 14.40
CA PRO A 111 8.05 18.69 14.01
C PRO A 111 9.26 17.77 14.07
N ALA A 112 10.15 17.83 13.07
CA ALA A 112 11.28 16.90 12.96
C ALA A 112 12.20 16.88 14.20
N GLY A 113 12.37 18.02 14.86
CA GLY A 113 13.20 18.13 16.08
C GLY A 113 12.53 17.60 17.35
N GLU A 114 11.23 17.26 17.29
CA GLU A 114 10.43 16.80 18.45
C GLU A 114 9.96 15.36 18.30
N LEU A 115 10.20 14.73 17.15
CA LEU A 115 9.83 13.34 16.92
C LEU A 115 10.57 12.41 17.89
N ALA A 116 9.83 11.55 18.59
CA ALA A 116 10.41 10.51 19.40
C ALA A 116 11.16 9.50 18.50
N GLU A 117 12.31 9.00 18.98
CA GLU A 117 13.12 8.01 18.28
C GLU A 117 12.30 6.78 17.85
N GLN A 118 11.40 6.31 18.71
CA GLN A 118 10.54 5.16 18.40
C GLN A 118 9.55 5.48 17.29
N THR A 119 8.95 6.67 17.27
CA THR A 119 8.05 7.11 16.20
C THR A 119 8.75 7.18 14.85
N TRP A 120 10.01 7.68 14.85
CA TRP A 120 10.86 7.65 13.65
C TRP A 120 11.14 6.22 13.18
N ARG A 121 11.56 5.34 14.10
CA ARG A 121 11.89 3.93 13.78
C ARG A 121 10.69 3.19 13.24
N ASP A 122 9.55 3.24 13.93
CA ASP A 122 8.32 2.56 13.46
C ASP A 122 7.93 3.01 12.05
N MET A 123 8.06 4.30 11.75
CA MET A 123 7.77 4.83 10.43
C MET A 123 8.69 4.26 9.35
N ILE A 124 10.00 4.25 9.59
CA ILE A 124 10.98 3.71 8.64
C ILE A 124 10.85 2.19 8.52
N ASP A 125 10.69 1.50 9.65
CA ASP A 125 10.64 0.04 9.69
C ASP A 125 9.37 -0.51 9.01
N ILE A 126 8.24 0.20 9.11
CA ILE A 126 7.00 -0.22 8.46
C ILE A 126 6.96 0.26 7.00
N ASN A 127 7.12 1.59 6.77
CA ASN A 127 6.84 2.21 5.47
C ASN A 127 7.98 2.10 4.45
N LEU A 128 9.16 1.65 4.84
CA LEU A 128 10.30 1.45 3.93
C LEU A 128 10.89 0.05 4.06
N THR A 129 11.32 -0.34 5.27
CA THR A 129 11.90 -1.68 5.50
C THR A 129 10.85 -2.76 5.26
N GLY A 130 9.59 -2.55 5.67
CA GLY A 130 8.47 -3.47 5.44
C GLY A 130 8.16 -3.69 3.96
N ASP A 131 8.21 -2.63 3.16
CA ASP A 131 8.05 -2.72 1.69
C ASP A 131 9.21 -3.51 1.05
N TRP A 132 10.45 -3.28 1.52
CA TRP A 132 11.60 -4.08 1.11
C TRP A 132 11.47 -5.55 1.55
N HIS A 133 11.00 -5.83 2.77
CA HIS A 133 10.74 -7.19 3.25
C HIS A 133 9.71 -7.91 2.37
N ALA A 134 8.63 -7.25 1.99
CA ALA A 134 7.62 -7.82 1.11
C ALA A 134 8.20 -8.18 -0.26
N ALA A 135 8.96 -7.28 -0.87
CA ALA A 135 9.66 -7.53 -2.13
C ALA A 135 10.69 -8.66 -1.99
N LYS A 136 11.54 -8.61 -0.95
CA LYS A 136 12.59 -9.61 -0.67
C LYS A 136 12.02 -11.01 -0.48
N ALA A 137 10.89 -11.16 0.20
CA ALA A 137 10.22 -12.44 0.40
C ALA A 137 9.64 -12.97 -0.93
N ALA A 138 9.11 -12.08 -1.78
CA ALA A 138 8.42 -12.44 -3.01
C ALA A 138 9.35 -12.76 -4.20
N ILE A 139 10.51 -12.10 -4.30
CA ILE A 139 11.45 -12.22 -5.43
C ILE A 139 11.80 -13.67 -5.74
N PRO A 140 12.18 -14.54 -4.77
CA PRO A 140 12.51 -15.93 -5.08
C PRO A 140 11.36 -16.71 -5.73
N HIS A 141 10.11 -16.47 -5.28
CA HIS A 141 8.93 -17.11 -5.83
C HIS A 141 8.60 -16.63 -7.26
N LEU A 142 8.75 -15.32 -7.51
CA LEU A 142 8.55 -14.76 -8.85
C LEU A 142 9.61 -15.28 -9.84
N ILE A 143 10.89 -15.31 -9.45
CA ILE A 143 11.98 -15.83 -10.30
C ILE A 143 11.80 -17.32 -10.55
N ALA A 144 11.55 -18.12 -9.51
CA ALA A 144 11.32 -19.58 -9.66
C ALA A 144 10.09 -19.89 -10.53
N GLY A 145 9.10 -19.00 -10.53
CA GLY A 145 7.93 -19.11 -11.39
C GLY A 145 8.23 -19.00 -12.88
N GLY A 146 9.26 -18.28 -13.28
CA GLY A 146 9.73 -18.13 -14.68
C GLY A 146 8.72 -17.45 -15.63
N ARG A 147 7.69 -16.78 -15.06
CA ARG A 147 6.59 -16.17 -15.82
C ARG A 147 6.64 -14.63 -15.83
N GLY A 148 7.72 -14.06 -15.28
CA GLY A 148 7.75 -12.66 -14.95
C GLY A 148 6.93 -12.36 -13.70
N GLY A 149 6.48 -11.10 -13.55
CA GLY A 149 5.67 -10.67 -12.42
C GLY A 149 5.52 -9.16 -12.34
N SER A 150 4.74 -8.69 -11.37
CA SER A 150 4.57 -7.27 -11.12
C SER A 150 4.63 -6.98 -9.61
N ILE A 151 5.58 -6.16 -9.19
CA ILE A 151 5.69 -5.62 -7.82
C ILE A 151 5.22 -4.17 -7.87
N ILE A 152 4.21 -3.84 -7.09
CA ILE A 152 3.69 -2.48 -6.95
C ILE A 152 3.84 -2.06 -5.50
N ILE A 153 4.56 -0.95 -5.28
CA ILE A 153 4.83 -0.43 -3.93
C ILE A 153 3.99 0.84 -3.72
N THR A 154 3.24 0.89 -2.64
CA THR A 154 2.45 2.06 -2.29
C THR A 154 3.33 3.11 -1.63
N SER A 155 3.74 4.12 -2.41
CA SER A 155 4.37 5.33 -1.90
C SER A 155 3.28 6.34 -1.49
N SER A 156 3.42 7.59 -1.88
CA SER A 156 2.52 8.71 -1.61
C SER A 156 2.92 9.85 -2.55
N ASP A 157 2.09 10.87 -2.71
CA ASP A 157 2.52 12.18 -3.21
C ASP A 157 3.65 12.77 -2.33
N ALA A 158 3.70 12.39 -1.03
CA ALA A 158 4.82 12.67 -0.12
C ALA A 158 6.13 11.96 -0.49
N GLY A 159 6.14 11.06 -1.46
CA GLY A 159 7.34 10.51 -2.09
C GLY A 159 7.83 11.31 -3.30
N LEU A 160 7.07 12.34 -3.70
CA LEU A 160 7.37 13.23 -4.83
C LEU A 160 7.55 14.69 -4.39
N LYS A 161 6.94 15.09 -3.28
CA LYS A 161 7.08 16.43 -2.66
C LYS A 161 7.19 16.30 -1.14
N ALA A 162 7.49 17.40 -0.46
CA ALA A 162 7.63 17.42 0.99
C ALA A 162 6.40 18.02 1.67
N TYR A 163 6.16 17.59 2.92
CA TYR A 163 5.15 18.13 3.80
C TYR A 163 5.78 18.52 5.14
N GLN A 164 5.40 19.67 5.65
CA GLN A 164 5.80 20.11 6.99
C GLN A 164 5.25 19.13 8.05
N ASN A 165 5.99 18.91 9.12
CA ASN A 165 5.63 18.00 10.23
C ASN A 165 5.49 16.51 9.84
N ALA A 166 6.04 16.10 8.70
CA ALA A 166 5.98 14.72 8.21
C ALA A 166 7.37 14.18 7.78
N ALA A 167 8.45 14.64 8.41
CA ALA A 167 9.83 14.34 7.96
C ALA A 167 10.11 12.84 7.83
N HIS A 168 9.72 12.03 8.80
CA HIS A 168 9.92 10.57 8.79
C HIS A 168 9.07 9.88 7.71
N TYR A 169 7.82 10.30 7.52
CA TYR A 169 6.94 9.79 6.47
C TYR A 169 7.46 10.14 5.07
N VAL A 170 7.81 11.42 4.86
CA VAL A 170 8.41 11.91 3.60
C VAL A 170 9.71 11.16 3.28
N ALA A 171 10.60 10.98 4.29
CA ALA A 171 11.83 10.22 4.12
C ALA A 171 11.57 8.77 3.71
N ALA A 172 10.64 8.07 4.39
CA ALA A 172 10.27 6.71 4.04
C ALA A 172 9.72 6.62 2.60
N LYS A 173 8.77 7.50 2.22
CA LYS A 173 8.12 7.45 0.91
C LYS A 173 9.02 7.89 -0.24
N HIS A 174 10.00 8.77 -0.02
CA HIS A 174 11.10 9.02 -0.97
C HIS A 174 12.06 7.82 -1.06
N GLY A 175 12.37 7.18 0.08
CA GLY A 175 13.17 5.95 0.12
C GLY A 175 12.55 4.81 -0.71
N VAL A 176 11.23 4.66 -0.66
CA VAL A 176 10.46 3.70 -1.48
C VAL A 176 10.68 3.94 -2.98
N VAL A 177 10.77 5.20 -3.44
CA VAL A 177 11.02 5.51 -4.85
C VAL A 177 12.41 5.04 -5.28
N GLY A 178 13.42 5.23 -4.43
CA GLY A 178 14.78 4.73 -4.66
C GLY A 178 14.79 3.19 -4.72
N LEU A 179 14.16 2.53 -3.73
CA LEU A 179 14.02 1.08 -3.68
C LEU A 179 13.34 0.53 -4.94
N MET A 180 12.20 1.10 -5.33
CA MET A 180 11.43 0.72 -6.51
C MET A 180 12.28 0.75 -7.78
N ARG A 181 13.01 1.85 -8.01
CA ARG A 181 13.85 2.02 -9.20
C ARG A 181 15.00 1.02 -9.26
N THR A 182 15.63 0.75 -8.11
CA THR A 182 16.70 -0.25 -8.01
C THR A 182 16.17 -1.65 -8.32
N LEU A 183 15.06 -2.05 -7.68
CA LEU A 183 14.43 -3.35 -7.94
C LEU A 183 13.95 -3.49 -9.39
N ALA A 184 13.49 -2.41 -10.02
CA ALA A 184 13.10 -2.43 -11.44
C ALA A 184 14.28 -2.79 -12.36
N LEU A 185 15.49 -2.31 -12.06
CA LEU A 185 16.70 -2.64 -12.81
C LEU A 185 17.17 -4.07 -12.50
N GLU A 186 17.22 -4.46 -11.23
CA GLU A 186 17.72 -5.78 -10.82
C GLU A 186 16.83 -6.92 -11.32
N LEU A 187 15.52 -6.71 -11.40
CA LEU A 187 14.55 -7.75 -11.73
C LEU A 187 14.14 -7.76 -13.21
N ALA A 188 14.56 -6.77 -13.98
CA ALA A 188 14.28 -6.68 -15.42
C ALA A 188 14.70 -7.92 -16.21
N PRO A 189 15.88 -8.57 -15.96
CA PRO A 189 16.26 -9.80 -16.67
C PRO A 189 15.29 -10.97 -16.46
N HIS A 190 14.48 -10.92 -15.39
CA HIS A 190 13.46 -11.92 -15.07
C HIS A 190 12.06 -11.55 -15.55
N MET A 191 11.92 -10.46 -16.33
CA MET A 191 10.62 -9.91 -16.76
C MET A 191 9.69 -9.56 -15.57
N ILE A 192 10.27 -9.23 -14.42
CA ILE A 192 9.55 -8.77 -13.25
C ILE A 192 9.58 -7.23 -13.26
N ARG A 193 8.41 -6.63 -13.33
CA ARG A 193 8.24 -5.18 -13.35
C ARG A 193 8.08 -4.66 -11.93
N VAL A 194 8.66 -3.51 -11.64
CA VAL A 194 8.52 -2.87 -10.33
C VAL A 194 8.13 -1.41 -10.53
N ASN A 195 7.02 -0.99 -9.93
CA ASN A 195 6.48 0.37 -10.04
C ASN A 195 5.98 0.86 -8.69
N SER A 196 5.77 2.15 -8.53
CA SER A 196 5.16 2.73 -7.33
C SER A 196 3.91 3.53 -7.65
N LEU A 197 2.91 3.44 -6.76
CA LEU A 197 1.72 4.27 -6.74
C LEU A 197 1.88 5.42 -5.76
N HIS A 198 1.40 6.57 -6.13
CA HIS A 198 1.53 7.81 -5.36
C HIS A 198 0.14 8.44 -5.12
N PRO A 199 -0.62 7.91 -4.15
CA PRO A 199 -1.89 8.52 -3.75
C PRO A 199 -1.70 9.89 -3.10
N THR A 200 -2.70 10.77 -3.25
CA THR A 200 -2.99 11.88 -2.34
C THR A 200 -3.83 11.40 -1.15
N GLN A 201 -4.64 12.27 -0.54
CA GLN A 201 -5.58 11.85 0.49
C GLN A 201 -6.55 10.81 -0.07
N VAL A 202 -6.55 9.64 0.55
CA VAL A 202 -7.48 8.54 0.24
C VAL A 202 -8.50 8.42 1.36
N ASN A 203 -9.76 8.23 1.04
CA ASN A 203 -10.85 8.03 2.00
C ASN A 203 -10.67 6.72 2.79
N THR A 204 -9.84 6.76 3.82
CA THR A 204 -9.50 5.63 4.70
C THR A 204 -9.32 6.11 6.14
N ASP A 205 -9.34 5.18 7.11
CA ASP A 205 -9.11 5.52 8.53
C ASP A 205 -7.76 6.21 8.77
N MET A 206 -6.75 5.95 7.94
CA MET A 206 -5.44 6.61 8.01
C MET A 206 -5.55 8.13 7.77
N VAL A 207 -6.50 8.57 6.95
CA VAL A 207 -6.70 9.98 6.60
C VAL A 207 -7.89 10.58 7.34
N MET A 208 -8.99 9.84 7.48
CA MET A 208 -10.25 10.31 8.06
C MET A 208 -10.24 10.22 9.60
N ASN A 209 -9.29 10.93 10.22
CA ASN A 209 -9.12 10.97 11.66
C ASN A 209 -8.66 12.36 12.12
N GLU A 210 -8.95 12.68 13.38
CA GLU A 210 -8.64 13.99 13.97
C GLU A 210 -7.14 14.35 13.95
N PRO A 211 -6.19 13.46 14.29
CA PRO A 211 -4.75 13.75 14.15
C PRO A 211 -4.34 14.20 12.75
N THR A 212 -4.87 13.57 11.71
CA THR A 212 -4.62 13.97 10.32
C THR A 212 -5.26 15.34 10.03
N PHE A 213 -6.50 15.57 10.47
CA PHE A 213 -7.15 16.87 10.24
C PHE A 213 -6.39 18.00 10.92
N ARG A 214 -5.89 17.79 12.13
CA ARG A 214 -5.07 18.78 12.88
C ARG A 214 -3.75 19.11 12.16
N LEU A 215 -3.16 18.17 11.42
CA LEU A 215 -1.97 18.47 10.60
C LEU A 215 -2.24 19.61 9.61
N PHE A 216 -3.38 19.57 8.95
CA PHE A 216 -3.77 20.53 7.93
C PHE A 216 -4.51 21.76 8.48
N MET A 217 -5.02 21.67 9.73
CA MET A 217 -5.78 22.72 10.40
C MET A 217 -5.30 22.92 11.84
N PRO A 218 -4.03 23.34 12.03
CA PRO A 218 -3.42 23.41 13.38
C PRO A 218 -4.07 24.39 14.34
N GLY A 219 -4.92 25.31 13.84
CA GLY A 219 -5.66 26.27 14.65
C GLY A 219 -7.06 25.82 15.06
N THR A 220 -7.50 24.62 14.66
CA THR A 220 -8.85 24.10 14.96
C THR A 220 -8.78 23.09 16.10
N GLU A 221 -9.54 23.32 17.17
CA GLU A 221 -9.45 22.49 18.39
C GLU A 221 -9.96 21.06 18.18
N HIS A 222 -11.12 20.90 17.52
CA HIS A 222 -11.72 19.59 17.18
C HIS A 222 -12.18 19.59 15.72
N PRO A 223 -11.26 19.46 14.75
CA PRO A 223 -11.61 19.50 13.34
C PRO A 223 -12.42 18.27 12.94
N THR A 224 -13.48 18.51 12.15
CA THR A 224 -14.37 17.48 11.60
C THR A 224 -14.02 17.16 10.15
N VAL A 225 -14.64 16.11 9.59
CA VAL A 225 -14.52 15.77 8.16
C VAL A 225 -15.04 16.92 7.28
N GLU A 226 -16.10 17.60 7.72
CA GLU A 226 -16.68 18.73 6.99
C GLU A 226 -15.73 19.92 6.95
N ASP A 227 -15.02 20.19 8.04
CA ASP A 227 -13.98 21.23 8.08
C ASP A 227 -12.76 20.86 7.22
N PHE A 228 -12.38 19.59 7.23
CA PHE A 228 -11.23 19.08 6.46
C PHE A 228 -11.50 19.08 4.94
N ARG A 229 -12.74 18.85 4.52
CA ARG A 229 -13.12 18.74 3.11
C ARG A 229 -12.60 19.89 2.22
N PRO A 230 -12.87 21.17 2.51
CA PRO A 230 -12.38 22.28 1.68
C PRO A 230 -10.85 22.42 1.74
N VAL A 231 -10.22 22.11 2.87
CA VAL A 231 -8.77 22.18 3.03
C VAL A 231 -8.10 21.11 2.19
N SER A 232 -8.59 19.88 2.25
CA SER A 232 -8.09 18.77 1.43
C SER A 232 -8.31 19.03 -0.07
N GLN A 233 -9.48 19.54 -0.47
CA GLN A 233 -9.75 19.92 -1.87
C GLN A 233 -8.80 21.01 -2.36
N ALA A 234 -8.41 21.94 -1.52
CA ALA A 234 -7.48 23.00 -1.87
C ALA A 234 -6.06 22.46 -2.19
N LEU A 235 -5.70 21.27 -1.76
CA LEU A 235 -4.43 20.61 -2.07
C LEU A 235 -4.42 19.94 -3.45
N ASN A 236 -5.58 19.65 -4.02
CA ASN A 236 -5.73 18.96 -5.31
C ASN A 236 -5.94 19.96 -6.45
N ALA A 237 -5.47 19.63 -7.65
CA ALA A 237 -5.77 20.40 -8.85
C ALA A 237 -7.20 20.14 -9.34
N LEU A 238 -7.66 18.88 -9.28
CA LEU A 238 -9.06 18.55 -9.52
C LEU A 238 -9.92 18.97 -8.33
N PRO A 239 -11.17 19.43 -8.54
CA PRO A 239 -12.04 19.96 -7.49
C PRO A 239 -12.69 18.84 -6.65
N ILE A 240 -11.90 17.93 -6.12
CA ILE A 240 -12.33 16.84 -5.24
C ILE A 240 -11.50 16.86 -3.95
N PRO A 241 -12.10 16.52 -2.79
CA PRO A 241 -11.37 16.58 -1.53
C PRO A 241 -10.40 15.41 -1.33
N TRP A 242 -10.72 14.24 -1.84
CA TRP A 242 -9.92 13.00 -1.74
C TRP A 242 -10.32 12.04 -2.86
N VAL A 243 -9.50 11.01 -3.04
CA VAL A 243 -9.80 9.87 -3.92
C VAL A 243 -10.31 8.69 -3.08
N GLU A 244 -11.01 7.77 -3.71
CA GLU A 244 -11.48 6.55 -3.04
C GLU A 244 -10.44 5.42 -3.15
N PRO A 245 -10.43 4.44 -2.23
CA PRO A 245 -9.52 3.30 -2.31
C PRO A 245 -9.59 2.55 -3.64
N VAL A 246 -10.76 2.50 -4.28
CA VAL A 246 -10.94 1.86 -5.58
C VAL A 246 -10.21 2.57 -6.71
N ASP A 247 -9.99 3.88 -6.62
CA ASP A 247 -9.23 4.62 -7.64
C ASP A 247 -7.77 4.17 -7.66
N ILE A 248 -7.19 3.97 -6.48
CA ILE A 248 -5.84 3.42 -6.34
C ILE A 248 -5.80 1.96 -6.80
N SER A 249 -6.84 1.18 -6.46
CA SER A 249 -6.94 -0.23 -6.87
C SER A 249 -7.05 -0.41 -8.38
N ASN A 250 -7.71 0.52 -9.09
CA ASN A 250 -7.77 0.51 -10.54
C ASN A 250 -6.39 0.75 -11.19
N ALA A 251 -5.60 1.66 -10.63
CA ALA A 251 -4.23 1.90 -11.08
C ALA A 251 -3.32 0.69 -10.76
N LEU A 252 -3.47 0.08 -9.58
CA LEU A 252 -2.78 -1.16 -9.21
C LEU A 252 -3.11 -2.29 -10.18
N LEU A 253 -4.38 -2.50 -10.48
CA LEU A 253 -4.84 -3.51 -11.44
C LEU A 253 -4.22 -3.28 -12.82
N PHE A 254 -4.18 -2.03 -13.31
CA PHE A 254 -3.53 -1.70 -14.58
C PHE A 254 -2.06 -2.12 -14.55
N LEU A 255 -1.30 -1.73 -13.53
CA LEU A 255 0.12 -2.08 -13.38
C LEU A 255 0.34 -3.59 -13.18
N ALA A 256 -0.61 -4.31 -12.58
CA ALA A 256 -0.55 -5.76 -12.38
C ALA A 256 -0.89 -6.57 -13.65
N SER A 257 -1.65 -5.97 -14.56
CA SER A 257 -2.13 -6.61 -15.79
C SER A 257 -1.08 -6.62 -16.91
N ASP A 258 -1.36 -7.37 -17.96
CA ASP A 258 -0.53 -7.42 -19.16
C ASP A 258 -0.63 -6.15 -20.02
N GLU A 259 -1.62 -5.27 -19.75
CA GLU A 259 -1.70 -3.95 -20.38
C GLU A 259 -0.47 -3.09 -20.05
N ALA A 260 0.13 -3.29 -18.87
CA ALA A 260 1.34 -2.60 -18.42
C ALA A 260 2.64 -3.41 -18.66
N ARG A 261 2.63 -4.40 -19.57
CA ARG A 261 3.74 -5.36 -19.75
C ARG A 261 5.13 -4.76 -20.02
N TYR A 262 5.19 -3.51 -20.43
CA TYR A 262 6.45 -2.78 -20.69
C TYR A 262 6.62 -1.55 -19.81
N ILE A 263 5.87 -1.45 -18.69
CA ILE A 263 5.97 -0.36 -17.72
C ILE A 263 6.70 -0.86 -16.48
N THR A 264 7.91 -0.36 -16.24
CA THR A 264 8.72 -0.62 -15.05
C THR A 264 9.52 0.62 -14.65
N GLY A 265 9.78 0.81 -13.35
CA GLY A 265 10.53 1.93 -12.82
C GLY A 265 9.75 3.26 -12.78
N VAL A 266 8.42 3.22 -12.97
CA VAL A 266 7.62 4.45 -12.97
C VAL A 266 7.06 4.78 -11.58
N THR A 267 6.96 6.06 -11.30
CA THR A 267 6.14 6.65 -10.25
C THR A 267 4.81 7.06 -10.86
N LEU A 268 3.72 6.40 -10.48
CA LEU A 268 2.38 6.67 -11.02
C LEU A 268 1.53 7.41 -9.99
N PRO A 269 1.34 8.73 -10.10
CA PRO A 269 0.43 9.48 -9.24
C PRO A 269 -1.04 9.12 -9.51
N VAL A 270 -1.78 8.92 -8.43
CA VAL A 270 -3.24 8.84 -8.40
C VAL A 270 -3.69 9.85 -7.35
N ASP A 271 -3.51 11.12 -7.67
CA ASP A 271 -3.40 12.20 -6.68
C ASP A 271 -4.26 13.42 -6.98
N ALA A 272 -5.16 13.34 -7.93
CA ALA A 272 -5.97 14.48 -8.37
C ALA A 272 -5.14 15.73 -8.72
N GLY A 273 -3.87 15.54 -9.13
CA GLY A 273 -2.94 16.59 -9.47
C GLY A 273 -2.30 17.29 -8.26
N ALA A 274 -2.32 16.67 -7.08
CA ALA A 274 -1.74 17.25 -5.87
C ALA A 274 -0.22 17.45 -5.96
N ALA A 275 0.50 16.59 -6.68
CA ALA A 275 1.95 16.69 -6.82
C ALA A 275 2.43 17.86 -7.69
N ILE A 276 1.57 18.40 -8.55
CA ILE A 276 1.89 19.51 -9.47
C ILE A 276 1.28 20.86 -9.05
N LYS A 277 0.57 20.89 -7.93
CA LYS A 277 -0.08 22.08 -7.35
C LYS A 277 0.77 22.66 -6.16
#